data_3cc713f6cb11f76addceae57a03f31e2
#
_entry.id   3cc713f6cb11f76addceae57a03f31e2
#
_cell.length_a   1.000
_cell.length_b   1.000
_cell.length_c   1.000
_cell.angle_alpha   90.00
_cell.angle_beta   90.00
_cell.angle_gamma   90.00
#
_symmetry.space_group_name_H-M   'P 1'
#
loop_
_entity.id
_entity.type
_entity.pdbx_description
1 polymer ?
#
loop_
_entity_poly.entity_id
_entity_poly.type
_entity_poly.pdbx_seq_one_letter_code
_entity_poly.pdbx_strand_id
1 'polypeptide(L)'
;LSSSSAASDVYKRQLIIHVDGRKVSTPADVQHEIRAHDVGEPVPFTVERNGKARNVVVTTTAQPDNPKIPLIGISVTNGYRYDTRVRFNLPEGIVGPSAGLMMSLATYQTIAPSDLVGDLRLAGTGTVAPDGTVSSIGGIQEKMAGAERDGAQVFLVPAGNCQDIAGHKTSMKLVKVTSLRDAIASVQNIRSGAQTKEVPHC
;
A
#
# COMPACT_ATOMS: atom_id res chain seq x y z
N LEU A 1 31.80 -3.95 18.88
CA LEU A 1 30.43 -4.43 18.76
C LEU A 1 29.44 -3.27 18.70
N SER A 2 28.63 -3.20 17.71
CA SER A 2 27.57 -2.26 17.37
C SER A 2 27.95 -1.17 16.37
N SER A 3 28.00 -1.58 15.11
CA SER A 3 28.11 -0.66 13.97
C SER A 3 26.94 -0.78 12.96
N SER A 4 25.80 -1.37 13.36
CA SER A 4 24.72 -1.65 12.41
C SER A 4 23.54 -0.64 12.43
N SER A 5 23.44 0.26 13.39
CA SER A 5 22.29 1.16 13.46
C SER A 5 22.47 2.50 12.69
N ALA A 6 23.68 2.99 12.55
CA ALA A 6 23.95 4.24 11.84
C ALA A 6 23.89 4.11 10.30
N ALA A 7 24.24 2.94 9.75
CA ALA A 7 24.18 2.70 8.31
C ALA A 7 22.73 2.58 7.81
N SER A 8 21.81 2.06 8.61
CA SER A 8 20.41 1.87 8.20
C SER A 8 19.62 3.18 8.03
N ASP A 9 19.94 4.24 8.74
CA ASP A 9 19.24 5.52 8.64
C ASP A 9 19.68 6.36 7.44
N VAL A 10 20.90 6.13 6.93
CA VAL A 10 21.42 6.85 5.76
C VAL A 10 20.74 6.41 4.47
N TYR A 11 20.17 5.20 4.42
CA TYR A 11 19.60 4.59 3.22
C TYR A 11 18.07 4.62 3.12
N LYS A 12 17.38 5.04 4.16
CA LYS A 12 15.91 5.22 4.11
C LYS A 12 15.55 6.39 3.20
N ARG A 13 14.69 6.14 2.19
CA ARG A 13 14.12 7.13 1.27
C ARG A 13 14.98 7.52 0.07
N GLN A 14 15.80 6.61 -0.45
CA GLN A 14 16.46 6.78 -1.73
C GLN A 14 15.74 5.92 -2.78
N LEU A 15 15.67 6.43 -4.01
CA LEU A 15 15.24 5.65 -5.16
C LEU A 15 16.49 5.12 -5.88
N ILE A 16 16.60 3.79 -6.02
CA ILE A 16 17.66 3.18 -6.83
C ILE A 16 17.23 3.30 -8.29
N ILE A 17 18.10 3.89 -9.11
CA ILE A 17 17.84 4.14 -10.54
C ILE A 17 18.62 3.17 -11.40
N HIS A 18 19.90 2.97 -11.07
CA HIS A 18 20.79 2.04 -11.77
C HIS A 18 21.60 1.22 -10.77
N VAL A 19 21.91 0.00 -11.16
CA VAL A 19 22.89 -0.88 -10.53
C VAL A 19 23.88 -1.29 -11.62
N ASP A 20 25.17 -1.08 -11.39
CA ASP A 20 26.23 -1.33 -12.37
C ASP A 20 25.94 -0.74 -13.76
N GLY A 21 25.44 0.50 -13.77
CA GLY A 21 25.07 1.22 -15.01
C GLY A 21 23.79 0.75 -15.68
N ARG A 22 23.17 -0.36 -15.24
CA ARG A 22 21.92 -0.86 -15.79
C ARG A 22 20.73 -0.27 -15.06
N LYS A 23 19.72 0.17 -15.82
CA LYS A 23 18.49 0.73 -15.26
C LYS A 23 17.69 -0.37 -14.55
N VAL A 24 17.25 -0.09 -13.33
CA VAL A 24 16.39 -0.96 -12.52
C VAL A 24 15.04 -0.30 -12.25
N SER A 25 13.98 -1.07 -12.22
CA SER A 25 12.61 -0.60 -12.04
C SER A 25 11.87 -1.34 -10.92
N THR A 26 12.32 -2.53 -10.59
CA THR A 26 11.72 -3.38 -9.56
C THR A 26 12.77 -3.88 -8.55
N PRO A 27 12.35 -4.31 -7.35
CA PRO A 27 13.26 -4.99 -6.43
C PRO A 27 13.92 -6.24 -7.02
N ALA A 28 13.22 -6.95 -7.91
CA ALA A 28 13.76 -8.13 -8.59
C ALA A 28 14.92 -7.76 -9.53
N ASP A 29 14.82 -6.64 -10.26
CA ASP A 29 15.92 -6.16 -11.12
C ASP A 29 17.17 -5.87 -10.28
N VAL A 30 16.98 -5.19 -9.12
CA VAL A 30 18.09 -4.89 -8.20
C VAL A 30 18.76 -6.18 -7.70
N GLN A 31 17.96 -7.18 -7.32
CA GLN A 31 18.50 -8.47 -6.88
C GLN A 31 19.21 -9.21 -8.01
N HIS A 32 18.66 -9.16 -9.22
CA HIS A 32 19.26 -9.79 -10.40
C HIS A 32 20.65 -9.21 -10.68
N GLU A 33 20.76 -7.89 -10.72
CA GLU A 33 22.05 -7.23 -10.98
C GLU A 33 23.07 -7.50 -9.86
N ILE A 34 22.67 -7.49 -8.59
CA ILE A 34 23.57 -7.83 -7.48
C ILE A 34 24.10 -9.27 -7.59
N ARG A 35 23.25 -10.22 -7.98
CA ARG A 35 23.63 -11.62 -8.14
C ARG A 35 24.58 -11.91 -9.29
N ALA A 36 24.76 -10.96 -10.20
CA ALA A 36 25.74 -11.04 -11.29
C ALA A 36 27.16 -10.76 -10.84
N HIS A 37 27.36 -10.31 -9.59
CA HIS A 37 28.67 -9.98 -9.02
C HIS A 37 29.16 -11.10 -8.07
N ASP A 38 30.43 -11.04 -7.73
CA ASP A 38 31.02 -11.94 -6.72
C ASP A 38 30.85 -11.37 -5.30
N VAL A 39 30.96 -12.25 -4.29
CA VAL A 39 30.97 -11.83 -2.88
C VAL A 39 32.25 -11.05 -2.59
N GLY A 40 32.10 -9.85 -2.02
CA GLY A 40 33.20 -8.93 -1.75
C GLY A 40 33.48 -7.95 -2.88
N GLU A 41 32.74 -8.03 -3.99
CA GLU A 41 32.89 -7.12 -5.13
C GLU A 41 32.20 -5.77 -4.87
N PRO A 42 32.85 -4.64 -5.24
CA PRO A 42 32.21 -3.32 -5.17
C PRO A 42 31.24 -3.12 -6.35
N VAL A 43 29.98 -2.86 -6.05
CA VAL A 43 28.92 -2.60 -7.05
C VAL A 43 28.54 -1.13 -7.05
N PRO A 44 28.59 -0.45 -8.19
CA PRO A 44 28.18 0.96 -8.32
C PRO A 44 26.66 1.08 -8.43
N PHE A 45 26.07 1.96 -7.64
CA PHE A 45 24.66 2.33 -7.67
C PHE A 45 24.50 3.79 -8.07
N THR A 46 23.52 4.08 -8.92
CA THR A 46 22.99 5.44 -9.06
C THR A 46 21.70 5.52 -8.28
N VAL A 47 21.67 6.37 -7.27
CA VAL A 47 20.49 6.60 -6.42
C VAL A 47 20.03 8.05 -6.53
N GLU A 48 18.74 8.28 -6.39
CA GLU A 48 18.17 9.61 -6.26
C GLU A 48 17.81 9.89 -4.80
N ARG A 49 18.28 11.01 -4.29
CA ARG A 49 17.97 11.54 -2.97
C ARG A 49 17.59 13.01 -3.09
N ASN A 50 16.38 13.36 -2.62
CA ASN A 50 15.85 14.74 -2.71
C ASN A 50 15.88 15.31 -4.14
N GLY A 51 15.52 14.50 -5.13
CA GLY A 51 15.49 14.88 -6.54
C GLY A 51 16.88 15.00 -7.22
N LYS A 52 17.97 14.63 -6.53
CA LYS A 52 19.33 14.68 -7.07
C LYS A 52 19.91 13.28 -7.19
N ALA A 53 20.41 12.95 -8.38
CA ALA A 53 21.14 11.71 -8.60
C ALA A 53 22.51 11.74 -7.90
N ARG A 54 22.90 10.61 -7.32
CA ARG A 54 24.19 10.39 -6.66
C ARG A 54 24.70 9.00 -7.00
N ASN A 55 26.00 8.88 -7.20
CA ASN A 55 26.65 7.59 -7.33
C ASN A 55 27.17 7.14 -5.96
N VAL A 56 26.92 5.89 -5.62
CA VAL A 56 27.34 5.23 -4.38
C VAL A 56 27.91 3.87 -4.75
N VAL A 57 28.98 3.46 -4.13
CA VAL A 57 29.52 2.11 -4.29
C VAL A 57 29.23 1.32 -3.02
N VAL A 58 28.67 0.13 -3.20
CA VAL A 58 28.36 -0.78 -2.08
C VAL A 58 29.05 -2.11 -2.33
N THR A 59 29.83 -2.58 -1.37
CA THR A 59 30.48 -3.88 -1.45
C THR A 59 29.49 -4.97 -1.08
N THR A 60 29.43 -6.02 -1.89
CA THR A 60 28.59 -7.19 -1.61
C THR A 60 29.12 -7.97 -0.43
N THR A 61 28.24 -8.65 0.28
CA THR A 61 28.58 -9.59 1.36
C THR A 61 27.96 -10.95 1.07
N ALA A 62 28.44 -12.00 1.73
CA ALA A 62 27.86 -13.32 1.59
C ALA A 62 26.47 -13.40 2.25
N GLN A 63 25.54 -14.11 1.61
CA GLN A 63 24.27 -14.46 2.24
C GLN A 63 24.52 -15.44 3.40
N PRO A 64 23.89 -15.27 4.59
CA PRO A 64 24.13 -16.12 5.76
C PRO A 64 23.95 -17.62 5.50
N ASP A 65 22.87 -17.98 4.78
CA ASP A 65 22.50 -19.37 4.51
C ASP A 65 23.20 -19.96 3.27
N ASN A 66 23.81 -19.12 2.44
CA ASN A 66 24.55 -19.54 1.25
C ASN A 66 25.70 -18.57 0.95
N PRO A 67 26.93 -18.88 1.42
CA PRO A 67 28.09 -18.00 1.27
C PRO A 67 28.53 -17.69 -0.17
N LYS A 68 28.00 -18.41 -1.16
CA LYS A 68 28.29 -18.17 -2.59
C LYS A 68 27.36 -17.11 -3.22
N ILE A 69 26.28 -16.74 -2.53
CA ILE A 69 25.32 -15.76 -3.06
C ILE A 69 25.68 -14.38 -2.52
N PRO A 70 25.99 -13.42 -3.42
CA PRO A 70 26.21 -12.04 -3.02
C PRO A 70 24.91 -11.36 -2.60
N LEU A 71 24.98 -10.55 -1.57
CA LEU A 71 23.91 -9.66 -1.14
C LEU A 71 24.48 -8.31 -0.71
N ILE A 72 23.62 -7.33 -0.61
CA ILE A 72 23.87 -6.06 0.06
C ILE A 72 22.88 -5.90 1.21
N GLY A 73 23.31 -5.37 2.34
CA GLY A 73 22.50 -5.28 3.56
C GLY A 73 21.41 -4.20 3.52
N ILE A 74 20.60 -4.16 2.44
CA ILE A 74 19.48 -3.22 2.30
C ILE A 74 18.17 -3.97 2.03
N SER A 75 17.08 -3.38 2.48
CA SER A 75 15.73 -3.81 2.09
C SER A 75 15.23 -2.90 0.98
N VAL A 76 14.84 -3.50 -0.15
CA VAL A 76 14.36 -2.79 -1.34
C VAL A 76 12.86 -3.06 -1.51
N THR A 77 12.09 -2.01 -1.74
CA THR A 77 10.67 -2.08 -2.04
C THR A 77 10.34 -1.16 -3.21
N ASN A 78 9.16 -1.31 -3.80
CA ASN A 78 8.72 -0.40 -4.85
C ASN A 78 8.55 1.01 -4.30
N GLY A 79 9.15 1.99 -4.99
CA GLY A 79 8.93 3.41 -4.76
C GLY A 79 8.13 4.02 -5.91
N TYR A 80 7.27 4.98 -5.58
CA TYR A 80 6.43 5.66 -6.57
C TYR A 80 6.76 7.14 -6.58
N ARG A 81 6.80 7.75 -7.78
CA ARG A 81 6.89 9.19 -7.94
C ARG A 81 5.49 9.75 -8.15
N TYR A 82 5.18 10.81 -7.44
CA TYR A 82 3.94 11.56 -7.60
C TYR A 82 4.22 13.05 -7.39
N ASP A 83 3.57 13.87 -8.17
CA ASP A 83 3.73 15.32 -8.10
C ASP A 83 2.76 15.97 -7.10
N THR A 84 1.66 15.27 -6.80
CA THR A 84 0.63 15.74 -5.88
C THR A 84 0.97 15.35 -4.46
N ARG A 85 0.94 16.31 -3.54
CA ARG A 85 1.10 16.07 -2.11
C ARG A 85 -0.26 15.93 -1.46
N VAL A 86 -0.51 14.77 -0.87
CA VAL A 86 -1.71 14.50 -0.07
C VAL A 86 -1.31 14.45 1.40
N ARG A 87 -2.04 15.19 2.24
CA ARG A 87 -1.86 15.17 3.70
C ARG A 87 -3.17 14.77 4.36
N PHE A 88 -3.11 13.75 5.19
CA PHE A 88 -4.23 13.34 6.03
C PHE A 88 -4.00 13.84 7.45
N ASN A 89 -4.97 14.57 8.00
CA ASN A 89 -4.99 14.94 9.42
C ASN A 89 -5.83 13.89 10.15
N LEU A 90 -5.18 12.81 10.57
CA LEU A 90 -5.84 11.70 11.24
C LEU A 90 -5.80 11.91 12.77
N PRO A 91 -6.86 11.49 13.50
CA PRO A 91 -6.82 11.43 14.95
C PRO A 91 -5.68 10.53 15.45
N GLU A 92 -5.18 10.82 16.65
CA GLU A 92 -4.22 9.95 17.32
C GLU A 92 -4.81 8.55 17.51
N GLY A 93 -3.99 7.52 17.28
CA GLY A 93 -4.40 6.12 17.38
C GLY A 93 -4.84 5.45 16.07
N ILE A 94 -5.05 6.18 14.98
CA ILE A 94 -5.24 5.56 13.67
C ILE A 94 -3.87 5.20 13.11
N VAL A 95 -3.54 3.92 13.21
CA VAL A 95 -2.26 3.36 12.76
C VAL A 95 -2.46 2.15 11.85
N GLY A 96 -1.46 1.89 11.01
CA GLY A 96 -1.42 0.71 10.15
C GLY A 96 -2.12 0.89 8.79
N PRO A 97 -1.90 -0.07 7.87
CA PRO A 97 -2.29 0.05 6.48
C PRO A 97 -3.80 -0.18 6.23
N SER A 98 -4.57 -0.63 7.22
CA SER A 98 -5.99 -1.00 7.07
C SER A 98 -6.92 0.18 6.77
N ALA A 99 -6.47 1.43 6.96
CA ALA A 99 -7.18 2.63 6.55
C ALA A 99 -6.97 3.00 5.07
N GLY A 100 -6.10 2.27 4.36
CA GLY A 100 -5.67 2.58 3.00
C GLY A 100 -6.82 2.76 2.02
N LEU A 101 -7.85 1.90 2.07
CA LEU A 101 -9.02 2.00 1.21
C LEU A 101 -9.76 3.34 1.42
N MET A 102 -10.06 3.68 2.66
CA MET A 102 -10.81 4.90 2.96
C MET A 102 -9.99 6.16 2.68
N MET A 103 -8.68 6.15 2.94
CA MET A 103 -7.77 7.23 2.55
C MET A 103 -7.70 7.41 1.04
N SER A 104 -7.65 6.32 0.28
CA SER A 104 -7.65 6.38 -1.20
C SER A 104 -8.97 6.92 -1.75
N LEU A 105 -10.10 6.53 -1.18
CA LEU A 105 -11.41 7.07 -1.54
C LEU A 105 -11.54 8.55 -1.18
N ALA A 106 -11.06 8.97 -0.01
CA ALA A 106 -11.04 10.38 0.39
C ALA A 106 -10.15 11.23 -0.53
N THR A 107 -9.00 10.69 -0.96
CA THR A 107 -8.14 11.32 -1.95
C THR A 107 -8.88 11.45 -3.28
N TYR A 108 -9.50 10.37 -3.77
CA TYR A 108 -10.28 10.39 -5.00
C TYR A 108 -11.43 11.40 -4.92
N GLN A 109 -12.19 11.43 -3.83
CA GLN A 109 -13.25 12.40 -3.58
C GLN A 109 -12.75 13.86 -3.71
N THR A 110 -11.52 14.12 -3.25
CA THR A 110 -10.95 15.48 -3.25
C THR A 110 -10.50 15.92 -4.64
N ILE A 111 -10.00 14.98 -5.48
CA ILE A 111 -9.43 15.31 -6.79
C ILE A 111 -10.39 15.05 -7.96
N ALA A 112 -11.42 14.24 -7.76
CA ALA A 112 -12.39 13.93 -8.79
C ALA A 112 -13.29 15.13 -9.10
N PRO A 113 -13.72 15.31 -10.35
CA PRO A 113 -14.59 16.43 -10.73
C PRO A 113 -16.02 16.31 -10.19
N SER A 114 -16.41 15.12 -9.72
CA SER A 114 -17.75 14.85 -9.18
C SER A 114 -17.66 14.39 -7.73
N ASP A 115 -18.63 14.80 -6.93
CA ASP A 115 -18.79 14.30 -5.58
C ASP A 115 -19.08 12.79 -5.59
N LEU A 116 -18.20 11.98 -5.01
CA LEU A 116 -18.34 10.54 -4.98
C LEU A 116 -19.35 10.08 -3.92
N VAL A 117 -19.30 10.66 -2.74
CA VAL A 117 -19.99 10.13 -1.56
C VAL A 117 -21.33 10.84 -1.31
N GLY A 118 -21.44 12.15 -1.57
CA GLY A 118 -22.63 12.95 -1.24
C GLY A 118 -22.97 12.87 0.24
N ASP A 119 -24.26 12.68 0.53
CA ASP A 119 -24.78 12.56 1.90
C ASP A 119 -24.66 11.13 2.49
N LEU A 120 -24.04 10.20 1.74
CA LEU A 120 -23.91 8.82 2.16
C LEU A 120 -22.90 8.70 3.32
N ARG A 121 -23.33 8.16 4.46
CA ARG A 121 -22.44 7.83 5.56
C ARG A 121 -21.73 6.52 5.26
N LEU A 122 -20.57 6.65 4.61
CA LEU A 122 -19.74 5.57 4.13
C LEU A 122 -18.63 5.25 5.13
N ALA A 123 -18.51 3.98 5.49
CA ALA A 123 -17.38 3.42 6.22
C ALA A 123 -16.76 2.28 5.43
N GLY A 124 -15.62 1.80 5.87
CA GLY A 124 -14.95 0.68 5.25
C GLY A 124 -13.54 0.48 5.78
N THR A 125 -12.92 -0.57 5.32
CA THR A 125 -11.55 -0.91 5.67
C THR A 125 -10.89 -1.69 4.54
N GLY A 126 -9.58 -1.74 4.52
CA GLY A 126 -8.80 -2.49 3.54
C GLY A 126 -7.40 -1.92 3.37
N THR A 127 -6.43 -2.77 3.16
CA THR A 127 -5.14 -2.33 2.64
C THR A 127 -5.26 -2.11 1.14
N VAL A 128 -4.56 -1.13 0.60
CA VAL A 128 -4.53 -0.87 -0.84
C VAL A 128 -3.09 -1.01 -1.34
N ALA A 129 -2.90 -1.91 -2.29
CA ALA A 129 -1.64 -2.04 -3.00
C ALA A 129 -1.51 -0.94 -4.06
N PRO A 130 -0.31 -0.68 -4.58
CA PRO A 130 -0.07 0.37 -5.59
C PRO A 130 -0.82 0.17 -6.90
N ASP A 131 -1.19 -1.06 -7.24
CA ASP A 131 -2.02 -1.39 -8.40
C ASP A 131 -3.53 -1.17 -8.15
N GLY A 132 -3.88 -0.76 -6.92
CA GLY A 132 -5.26 -0.56 -6.48
C GLY A 132 -5.95 -1.80 -5.92
N THR A 133 -5.25 -2.93 -5.82
CA THR A 133 -5.81 -4.15 -5.21
C THR A 133 -6.12 -3.93 -3.72
N VAL A 134 -7.31 -4.34 -3.29
CA VAL A 134 -7.75 -4.28 -1.90
C VAL A 134 -7.56 -5.65 -1.24
N SER A 135 -6.84 -5.68 -0.12
CA SER A 135 -6.60 -6.91 0.64
C SER A 135 -7.25 -6.87 2.02
N SER A 136 -7.46 -8.07 2.58
CA SER A 136 -8.05 -8.30 3.90
C SER A 136 -7.23 -7.68 5.04
N ILE A 137 -7.91 -7.49 6.16
CA ILE A 137 -7.36 -6.91 7.39
C ILE A 137 -7.80 -7.73 8.61
N GLY A 138 -7.20 -7.48 9.75
CA GLY A 138 -7.65 -8.04 11.02
C GLY A 138 -8.70 -7.18 11.72
N GLY A 139 -9.53 -7.79 12.57
CA GLY A 139 -10.50 -7.09 13.40
C GLY A 139 -11.63 -6.42 12.61
N ILE A 140 -12.16 -7.10 11.58
CA ILE A 140 -13.21 -6.50 10.75
C ILE A 140 -14.52 -6.34 11.50
N GLN A 141 -14.88 -7.29 12.38
CA GLN A 141 -16.12 -7.22 13.13
C GLN A 141 -16.14 -6.03 14.10
N GLU A 142 -15.04 -5.76 14.78
CA GLU A 142 -14.87 -4.61 15.68
C GLU A 142 -14.97 -3.30 14.90
N LYS A 143 -14.40 -3.24 13.70
CA LYS A 143 -14.48 -2.07 12.82
C LYS A 143 -15.91 -1.84 12.32
N MET A 144 -16.63 -2.90 11.97
CA MET A 144 -18.04 -2.84 11.59
C MET A 144 -18.91 -2.34 12.76
N ALA A 145 -18.71 -2.90 13.96
CA ALA A 145 -19.44 -2.47 15.14
C ALA A 145 -19.19 -0.99 15.49
N GLY A 146 -17.96 -0.52 15.31
CA GLY A 146 -17.60 0.90 15.44
C GLY A 146 -18.34 1.76 14.40
N ALA A 147 -18.26 1.39 13.13
CA ALA A 147 -18.90 2.11 12.04
C ALA A 147 -20.44 2.18 12.19
N GLU A 148 -21.07 1.09 12.59
CA GLU A 148 -22.51 1.04 12.82
C GLU A 148 -22.94 1.96 13.99
N ARG A 149 -22.19 1.95 15.09
CA ARG A 149 -22.41 2.85 16.22
C ARG A 149 -22.30 4.32 15.82
N ASP A 150 -21.37 4.63 14.91
CA ASP A 150 -21.19 5.98 14.36
C ASP A 150 -22.20 6.32 13.25
N GLY A 151 -23.13 5.39 12.98
CA GLY A 151 -24.25 5.58 12.07
C GLY A 151 -23.91 5.44 10.59
N ALA A 152 -22.89 4.67 10.24
CA ALA A 152 -22.62 4.34 8.85
C ALA A 152 -23.79 3.60 8.22
N GLN A 153 -24.08 3.91 6.97
CA GLN A 153 -25.15 3.28 6.18
C GLN A 153 -24.60 2.19 5.25
N VAL A 154 -23.35 2.36 4.81
CA VAL A 154 -22.65 1.44 3.94
C VAL A 154 -21.28 1.14 4.52
N PHE A 155 -20.89 -0.12 4.46
CA PHE A 155 -19.56 -0.56 4.86
C PHE A 155 -18.88 -1.34 3.74
N LEU A 156 -17.71 -0.86 3.29
CA LEU A 156 -16.89 -1.53 2.28
C LEU A 156 -16.06 -2.63 2.94
N VAL A 157 -16.29 -3.87 2.49
CA VAL A 157 -15.66 -5.08 3.01
C VAL A 157 -14.66 -5.61 2.00
N PRO A 158 -13.36 -5.77 2.34
CA PRO A 158 -12.43 -6.48 1.47
C PRO A 158 -12.94 -7.90 1.19
N ALA A 159 -12.89 -8.34 -0.06
CA ALA A 159 -13.40 -9.66 -0.46
C ALA A 159 -12.82 -10.82 0.39
N GLY A 160 -11.55 -10.71 0.79
CA GLY A 160 -10.90 -11.69 1.66
C GLY A 160 -11.43 -11.76 3.09
N ASN A 161 -12.24 -10.76 3.53
CA ASN A 161 -12.87 -10.78 4.84
C ASN A 161 -14.34 -11.20 4.81
N CYS A 162 -14.92 -11.58 3.67
CA CYS A 162 -16.33 -11.98 3.62
C CYS A 162 -16.63 -13.18 4.52
N GLN A 163 -15.70 -14.12 4.63
CA GLN A 163 -15.87 -15.28 5.51
C GLN A 163 -15.83 -14.90 6.99
N ASP A 164 -15.04 -13.91 7.38
CA ASP A 164 -14.90 -13.47 8.77
C ASP A 164 -16.18 -12.82 9.32
N ILE A 165 -17.06 -12.37 8.43
CA ILE A 165 -18.32 -11.70 8.77
C ILE A 165 -19.56 -12.54 8.42
N ALA A 166 -19.38 -13.78 8.02
CA ALA A 166 -20.49 -14.68 7.70
C ALA A 166 -21.42 -14.82 8.92
N GLY A 167 -22.72 -14.53 8.72
CA GLY A 167 -23.70 -14.54 9.79
C GLY A 167 -23.70 -13.32 10.72
N HIS A 168 -22.82 -12.36 10.53
CA HIS A 168 -22.83 -11.11 11.29
C HIS A 168 -24.05 -10.27 10.94
N LYS A 169 -24.83 -9.90 11.95
CA LYS A 169 -26.04 -9.07 11.76
C LYS A 169 -25.67 -7.59 11.87
N THR A 170 -26.04 -6.80 10.89
CA THR A 170 -25.85 -5.36 10.87
C THR A 170 -26.96 -4.67 10.08
N SER A 171 -27.23 -3.43 10.42
CA SER A 171 -28.15 -2.57 9.65
C SER A 171 -27.48 -1.93 8.43
N MET A 172 -26.15 -1.97 8.36
CA MET A 172 -25.40 -1.39 7.24
C MET A 172 -25.50 -2.27 5.99
N LYS A 173 -25.49 -1.64 4.82
CA LYS A 173 -25.29 -2.32 3.55
C LYS A 173 -23.82 -2.72 3.43
N LEU A 174 -23.55 -4.03 3.41
CA LEU A 174 -22.19 -4.54 3.22
C LEU A 174 -21.88 -4.67 1.75
N VAL A 175 -20.78 -4.08 1.32
CA VAL A 175 -20.33 -4.04 -0.08
C VAL A 175 -18.96 -4.69 -0.19
N LYS A 176 -18.91 -5.83 -0.88
CA LYS A 176 -17.66 -6.53 -1.18
C LYS A 176 -16.83 -5.77 -2.20
N VAL A 177 -15.55 -5.56 -1.92
CA VAL A 177 -14.62 -4.88 -2.80
C VAL A 177 -13.32 -5.67 -2.96
N THR A 178 -12.79 -5.68 -4.20
CA THR A 178 -11.52 -6.33 -4.57
C THR A 178 -10.46 -5.31 -4.97
N SER A 179 -10.88 -4.12 -5.36
CA SER A 179 -9.99 -3.05 -5.79
C SER A 179 -10.56 -1.67 -5.46
N LEU A 180 -9.70 -0.65 -5.49
CA LEU A 180 -10.13 0.74 -5.35
C LEU A 180 -11.12 1.15 -6.46
N ARG A 181 -10.91 0.67 -7.68
CA ARG A 181 -11.83 0.92 -8.80
C ARG A 181 -13.21 0.32 -8.54
N ASP A 182 -13.26 -0.89 -8.03
CA ASP A 182 -14.47 -1.60 -7.64
C ASP A 182 -15.22 -0.85 -6.52
N ALA A 183 -14.48 -0.37 -5.51
CA ALA A 183 -15.04 0.45 -4.44
C ALA A 183 -15.67 1.76 -4.97
N ILE A 184 -14.98 2.49 -5.85
CA ILE A 184 -15.49 3.72 -6.48
C ILE A 184 -16.77 3.43 -7.26
N ALA A 185 -16.76 2.40 -8.12
CA ALA A 185 -17.92 2.03 -8.92
C ALA A 185 -19.13 1.64 -8.05
N SER A 186 -18.87 0.86 -6.96
CA SER A 186 -19.92 0.46 -6.02
C SER A 186 -20.57 1.65 -5.31
N VAL A 187 -19.78 2.63 -4.88
CA VAL A 187 -20.30 3.85 -4.25
C VAL A 187 -21.10 4.69 -5.24
N GLN A 188 -20.63 4.84 -6.49
CA GLN A 188 -21.36 5.52 -7.56
C GLN A 188 -22.69 4.85 -7.86
N ASN A 189 -22.72 3.51 -7.94
CA ASN A 189 -23.94 2.74 -8.18
C ASN A 189 -24.94 2.91 -7.04
N ILE A 190 -24.50 2.89 -5.80
CA ILE A 190 -25.38 3.11 -4.63
C ILE A 190 -26.00 4.51 -4.69
N ARG A 191 -25.22 5.54 -5.03
CA ARG A 191 -25.74 6.91 -5.14
C ARG A 191 -26.74 7.09 -6.28
N SER A 192 -26.51 6.44 -7.41
CA SER A 192 -27.42 6.49 -8.56
C SER A 192 -28.75 5.75 -8.33
N GLY A 193 -28.92 5.11 -7.17
CA GLY A 193 -30.10 4.31 -6.87
C GLY A 193 -30.09 2.92 -7.52
N ALA A 194 -28.91 2.45 -7.98
CA ALA A 194 -28.78 1.10 -8.52
C ALA A 194 -29.28 0.04 -7.54
N GLN A 195 -30.03 -0.91 -8.07
CA GLN A 195 -30.58 -2.00 -7.26
C GLN A 195 -29.46 -2.87 -6.69
N THR A 196 -29.73 -3.51 -5.54
CA THR A 196 -28.78 -4.35 -4.82
C THR A 196 -28.10 -5.44 -5.66
N LYS A 197 -28.67 -5.82 -6.79
CA LYS A 197 -28.08 -6.80 -7.71
C LYS A 197 -26.84 -6.31 -8.46
N GLU A 198 -26.66 -5.00 -8.57
CA GLU A 198 -25.52 -4.40 -9.30
C GLU A 198 -24.34 -4.06 -8.36
N VAL A 199 -24.52 -4.23 -7.06
CA VAL A 199 -23.48 -3.95 -6.07
C VAL A 199 -23.05 -5.25 -5.42
N PRO A 200 -21.77 -5.67 -5.57
CA PRO A 200 -21.26 -6.90 -4.98
C PRO A 200 -21.45 -6.90 -3.46
N HIS A 201 -21.85 -8.03 -2.90
CA HIS A 201 -22.02 -8.21 -1.45
C HIS A 201 -21.33 -9.48 -0.97
N CYS A 202 -21.05 -9.55 0.30
CA CYS A 202 -20.55 -10.76 0.94
C CYS A 202 -21.68 -11.76 1.22
#